data_700de7c1036aa4fa171be4825b733aa0
#
_entry.id   700de7c1036aa4fa171be4825b733aa0
#
_cell.length_a   1.000
_cell.length_b   1.000
_cell.length_c   1.000
_cell.angle_alpha   90.00
_cell.angle_beta   90.00
_cell.angle_gamma   90.00
#
_symmetry.space_group_name_H-M   'P 1'
#
loop_
_entity.id
_entity.type
_entity.pdbx_description
1 polymer ?
#
loop_
_entity_poly.entity_id
_entity_poly.type
_entity_poly.pdbx_seq_one_letter_code
_entity_poly.pdbx_strand_id
1 'polypeptide(L)'
;MIFAERALLPGGWAEQVRITVTGGHITEVSKAAAPQPGDTRVSALLPALSNLHSHAFQRAMAGMTEHRIAGRDSFWTWRDLMYRFLDRLTPAQMEAIAALVFMEMQEAGYAAVGEFHYVHHQPGGDAYADIAEL
;
A
#
# COMPACT_ATOMS: atom_id res chain seq x y z
N MET A 1 24.14 -0.36 2.72
CA MET A 1 24.08 0.83 3.59
C MET A 1 23.57 2.01 2.79
N ILE A 2 22.95 3.01 3.45
CA ILE A 2 22.37 4.18 2.79
C ILE A 2 23.08 5.42 3.35
N PHE A 3 23.53 6.31 2.48
CA PHE A 3 23.97 7.65 2.84
C PHE A 3 22.97 8.67 2.27
N ALA A 4 22.42 9.52 3.14
CA ALA A 4 21.52 10.60 2.77
C ALA A 4 22.16 11.95 3.07
N GLU A 5 22.08 12.92 2.13
CA GLU A 5 22.51 14.28 2.40
C GLU A 5 21.68 14.88 3.55
N ARG A 6 20.38 14.55 3.57
CA ARG A 6 19.49 14.85 4.69
C ARG A 6 18.49 13.71 4.91
N ALA A 7 18.12 13.46 6.16
CA ALA A 7 17.11 12.48 6.53
C ALA A 7 16.12 13.02 7.56
N LEU A 8 14.85 12.65 7.43
CA LEU A 8 13.85 12.92 8.46
C LEU A 8 13.90 11.80 9.50
N LEU A 9 14.39 12.13 10.68
CA LEU A 9 14.48 11.24 11.83
C LEU A 9 13.40 11.60 12.87
N PRO A 10 13.16 10.79 13.89
CA PRO A 10 12.17 11.11 14.96
C PRO A 10 12.37 12.47 15.62
N GLY A 11 13.61 12.96 15.71
CA GLY A 11 13.95 14.27 16.25
C GLY A 11 13.95 15.42 15.23
N GLY A 12 13.47 15.20 14.01
CA GLY A 12 13.46 16.18 12.92
C GLY A 12 14.52 15.91 11.86
N TRP A 13 14.73 16.88 10.96
CA TRP A 13 15.70 16.78 9.89
C TRP A 13 17.14 16.76 10.43
N ALA A 14 17.93 15.86 9.86
CA ALA A 14 19.37 15.78 10.10
C ALA A 14 20.11 15.72 8.77
N GLU A 15 21.32 16.24 8.73
CA GLU A 15 22.19 16.25 7.54
C GLU A 15 23.27 15.18 7.65
N GLN A 16 23.73 14.73 6.49
CA GLN A 16 24.83 13.77 6.36
C GLN A 16 24.58 12.50 7.21
N VAL A 17 23.44 11.87 6.97
CA VAL A 17 23.01 10.71 7.75
C VAL A 17 23.40 9.42 7.02
N ARG A 18 24.09 8.53 7.73
CA ARG A 18 24.40 7.19 7.25
C ARG A 18 23.61 6.16 8.04
N ILE A 19 22.91 5.28 7.34
CA ILE A 19 22.05 4.23 7.91
C ILE A 19 22.61 2.85 7.53
N THR A 20 22.85 2.04 8.56
CA THR A 20 23.24 0.65 8.43
C THR A 20 22.01 -0.23 8.54
N VAL A 21 21.79 -1.10 7.56
CA VAL A 21 20.72 -2.10 7.54
C VAL A 21 21.34 -3.50 7.54
N THR A 22 20.95 -4.34 8.47
CA THR A 22 21.40 -5.72 8.59
C THR A 22 20.20 -6.64 8.84
N GLY A 23 20.04 -7.68 8.01
CA GLY A 23 18.91 -8.60 8.13
C GLY A 23 17.53 -7.94 7.99
N GLY A 24 17.42 -6.88 7.17
CA GLY A 24 16.16 -6.14 6.99
C GLY A 24 15.87 -5.11 8.08
N HIS A 25 16.74 -4.95 9.09
CA HIS A 25 16.55 -4.02 10.20
C HIS A 25 17.58 -2.89 10.16
N ILE A 26 17.14 -1.67 10.53
CA ILE A 26 18.05 -0.56 10.78
C ILE A 26 18.80 -0.85 12.09
N THR A 27 20.11 -1.04 11.99
CA THR A 27 20.96 -1.36 13.16
C THR A 27 21.76 -0.17 13.66
N GLU A 28 21.96 0.86 12.83
CA GLU A 28 22.69 2.07 13.21
C GLU A 28 22.22 3.27 12.39
N VAL A 29 22.16 4.43 13.03
CA VAL A 29 21.90 5.73 12.41
C VAL A 29 22.98 6.71 12.89
N SER A 30 23.92 7.05 12.02
CA SER A 30 25.02 7.98 12.29
C SER A 30 24.73 9.32 11.62
N LYS A 31 24.79 10.42 12.38
CA LYS A 31 24.66 11.80 11.89
C LYS A 31 26.04 12.40 11.63
N ALA A 32 26.10 13.44 10.80
CA ALA A 32 27.35 14.10 10.39
C ALA A 32 28.41 13.10 9.89
N ALA A 33 27.98 12.05 9.22
CA ALA A 33 28.82 10.98 8.69
C ALA A 33 29.30 11.33 7.28
N ALA A 34 30.49 10.89 6.92
CA ALA A 34 30.94 10.94 5.54
C ALA A 34 30.40 9.74 4.74
N PRO A 35 30.06 9.93 3.46
CA PRO A 35 29.70 8.82 2.57
C PRO A 35 30.88 7.87 2.39
N GLN A 36 30.61 6.58 2.32
CA GLN A 36 31.63 5.54 2.11
C GLN A 36 31.44 4.84 0.77
N PRO A 37 32.49 4.20 0.23
CA PRO A 37 32.37 3.34 -0.94
C PRO A 37 31.31 2.24 -0.72
N GLY A 38 30.43 2.05 -1.69
CA GLY A 38 29.35 1.05 -1.62
C GLY A 38 28.06 1.53 -0.94
N ASP A 39 28.02 2.76 -0.42
CA ASP A 39 26.75 3.32 0.06
C ASP A 39 25.82 3.66 -1.10
N THR A 40 24.54 3.31 -0.96
CA THR A 40 23.46 3.89 -1.78
C THR A 40 23.26 5.33 -1.37
N ARG A 41 23.50 6.27 -2.29
CA ARG A 41 23.44 7.71 -2.02
C ARG A 41 22.12 8.29 -2.45
N VAL A 42 21.48 9.06 -1.57
CA VAL A 42 20.24 9.77 -1.82
C VAL A 42 20.32 11.19 -1.29
N SER A 43 19.66 12.13 -1.94
CA SER A 43 19.63 13.54 -1.49
C SER A 43 18.72 13.72 -0.28
N ALA A 44 17.59 13.01 -0.23
CA ALA A 44 16.68 13.04 0.91
C ALA A 44 16.18 11.63 1.23
N LEU A 45 16.11 11.32 2.52
CA LEU A 45 15.57 10.07 3.03
C LEU A 45 14.43 10.35 3.99
N LEU A 46 13.32 9.67 3.79
CA LEU A 46 12.11 9.75 4.61
C LEU A 46 11.77 8.37 5.14
N PRO A 47 11.15 8.25 6.31
CA PRO A 47 10.48 7.01 6.70
C PRO A 47 9.42 6.66 5.66
N ALA A 48 9.28 5.37 5.37
CA ALA A 48 8.21 4.90 4.49
C ALA A 48 6.83 5.19 5.10
N LEU A 49 5.84 5.38 4.23
CA LEU A 49 4.48 5.71 4.63
C LEU A 49 3.71 4.45 5.07
N SER A 50 2.73 4.64 5.94
CA SER A 50 1.72 3.63 6.25
C SER A 50 0.39 4.06 5.65
N ASN A 51 -0.24 3.19 4.87
CA ASN A 51 -1.60 3.38 4.38
C ASN A 51 -2.57 2.76 5.38
N LEU A 52 -3.40 3.56 6.03
CA LEU A 52 -4.35 3.12 7.06
C LEU A 52 -5.78 2.98 6.54
N HIS A 53 -6.01 3.16 5.24
CA HIS A 53 -7.32 3.02 4.61
C HIS A 53 -7.16 2.47 3.20
N SER A 54 -7.41 1.18 3.04
CA SER A 54 -7.30 0.48 1.76
C SER A 54 -8.42 -0.55 1.60
N HIS A 55 -8.90 -0.65 0.36
CA HIS A 55 -9.85 -1.63 -0.13
C HIS A 55 -9.34 -2.11 -1.48
N ALA A 56 -8.35 -3.00 -1.47
CA ALA A 56 -7.56 -3.37 -2.65
C ALA A 56 -8.41 -3.80 -3.85
N PHE A 57 -9.51 -4.53 -3.64
CA PHE A 57 -10.37 -5.00 -4.72
C PHE A 57 -10.94 -3.87 -5.58
N GLN A 58 -11.12 -2.66 -5.03
CA GLN A 58 -11.63 -1.50 -5.76
C GLN A 58 -10.70 -1.07 -6.90
N ARG A 59 -9.43 -1.43 -6.84
CA ARG A 59 -8.47 -1.17 -7.92
C ARG A 59 -8.93 -1.80 -9.26
N ALA A 60 -9.54 -2.98 -9.19
CA ALA A 60 -10.07 -3.65 -10.38
C ALA A 60 -11.37 -3.03 -10.93
N MET A 61 -11.99 -2.12 -10.18
CA MET A 61 -13.14 -1.34 -10.67
C MET A 61 -12.71 -0.11 -11.49
N ALA A 62 -11.43 0.15 -11.66
CA ALA A 62 -10.93 1.25 -12.48
C ALA A 62 -11.50 1.21 -13.90
N GLY A 63 -12.03 2.33 -14.38
CA GLY A 63 -12.73 2.42 -15.65
C GLY A 63 -14.22 2.04 -15.63
N MET A 64 -14.71 1.52 -14.49
CA MET A 64 -16.13 1.12 -14.36
C MET A 64 -16.97 2.19 -13.65
N THR A 65 -16.33 3.05 -12.87
CA THR A 65 -17.00 4.03 -11.98
C THR A 65 -16.74 5.48 -12.39
N GLU A 66 -15.81 5.72 -13.31
CA GLU A 66 -15.42 7.07 -13.75
C GLU A 66 -16.30 7.61 -14.88
N HIS A 67 -17.17 6.78 -15.47
CA HIS A 67 -18.07 7.17 -16.51
C HIS A 67 -19.43 7.54 -15.94
N ARG A 68 -19.86 8.78 -16.21
CA ARG A 68 -21.21 9.23 -15.85
C ARG A 68 -22.24 8.47 -16.68
N ILE A 69 -23.10 7.71 -16.00
CA ILE A 69 -24.26 7.06 -16.61
C ILE A 69 -25.41 8.09 -16.70
N ALA A 70 -26.32 7.93 -17.67
CA ALA A 70 -27.49 8.79 -17.80
C ALA A 70 -28.32 8.78 -16.51
N GLY A 71 -28.33 9.91 -15.78
CA GLY A 71 -28.98 10.05 -14.50
C GLY A 71 -28.13 10.83 -13.49
N ARG A 72 -28.55 10.84 -12.25
CA ARG A 72 -27.76 11.38 -11.13
C ARG A 72 -26.88 10.28 -10.54
N ASP A 73 -25.58 10.40 -10.76
CA ASP A 73 -24.62 9.59 -10.03
C ASP A 73 -24.63 10.00 -8.54
N SER A 74 -24.61 9.00 -7.68
CA SER A 74 -24.61 9.17 -6.24
C SER A 74 -23.72 8.09 -5.60
N PHE A 75 -23.39 8.28 -4.32
CA PHE A 75 -22.76 7.24 -3.53
C PHE A 75 -23.49 5.88 -3.61
N TRP A 76 -24.82 5.89 -3.70
CA TRP A 76 -25.63 4.67 -3.74
C TRP A 76 -25.47 3.92 -5.05
N THR A 77 -25.42 4.60 -6.19
CA THR A 77 -25.20 3.96 -7.49
C THR A 77 -23.81 3.35 -7.60
N TRP A 78 -22.78 4.03 -7.06
CA TRP A 78 -21.44 3.51 -6.93
C TRP A 78 -21.39 2.28 -6.01
N ARG A 79 -22.05 2.35 -4.84
CA ARG A 79 -22.13 1.26 -3.87
C ARG A 79 -22.78 0.00 -4.46
N ASP A 80 -23.86 0.15 -5.19
CA ASP A 80 -24.55 -0.97 -5.85
C ASP A 80 -23.65 -1.63 -6.90
N LEU A 81 -22.88 -0.86 -7.65
CA LEU A 81 -21.89 -1.41 -8.58
C LEU A 81 -20.79 -2.16 -7.83
N MET A 82 -20.28 -1.60 -6.76
CA MET A 82 -19.25 -2.21 -5.92
C MET A 82 -19.69 -3.57 -5.39
N TYR A 83 -20.89 -3.70 -4.83
CA TYR A 83 -21.38 -4.98 -4.32
C TYR A 83 -21.64 -6.00 -5.42
N ARG A 84 -22.17 -5.59 -6.57
CA ARG A 84 -22.30 -6.48 -7.74
C ARG A 84 -20.95 -6.97 -8.28
N PHE A 85 -19.91 -6.15 -8.13
CA PHE A 85 -18.54 -6.54 -8.47
C PHE A 85 -18.00 -7.56 -7.46
N LEU A 86 -18.12 -7.27 -6.16
CA LEU A 86 -17.73 -8.18 -5.09
C LEU A 86 -18.36 -9.57 -5.21
N ASP A 87 -19.63 -9.63 -5.56
CA ASP A 87 -20.39 -10.88 -5.68
C ASP A 87 -19.88 -11.80 -6.82
N ARG A 88 -18.93 -11.33 -7.61
CA ARG A 88 -18.33 -12.09 -8.73
C ARG A 88 -16.85 -12.40 -8.52
N LEU A 89 -16.22 -11.83 -7.51
CA LEU A 89 -14.81 -12.05 -7.26
C LEU A 89 -14.56 -13.41 -6.62
N THR A 90 -13.60 -14.13 -7.19
CA THR A 90 -13.06 -15.35 -6.60
C THR A 90 -11.85 -15.05 -5.72
N PRO A 91 -11.48 -15.94 -4.79
CA PRO A 91 -10.26 -15.78 -3.97
C PRO A 91 -9.00 -15.55 -4.80
N ALA A 92 -8.80 -16.29 -5.88
CA ALA A 92 -7.65 -16.13 -6.77
C ALA A 92 -7.61 -14.74 -7.46
N GLN A 93 -8.77 -14.19 -7.81
CA GLN A 93 -8.84 -12.84 -8.36
C GLN A 93 -8.56 -11.78 -7.29
N MET A 94 -9.04 -11.99 -6.05
CA MET A 94 -8.73 -11.11 -4.92
C MET A 94 -7.22 -11.06 -4.65
N GLU A 95 -6.56 -12.22 -4.60
CA GLU A 95 -5.11 -12.32 -4.41
C GLU A 95 -4.37 -11.55 -5.51
N ALA A 96 -4.72 -11.75 -6.77
CA ALA A 96 -4.07 -11.08 -7.90
C ALA A 96 -4.25 -9.55 -7.86
N ILE A 97 -5.46 -9.08 -7.53
CA ILE A 97 -5.75 -7.64 -7.41
C ILE A 97 -4.99 -7.04 -6.23
N ALA A 98 -5.01 -7.70 -5.07
CA ALA A 98 -4.30 -7.23 -3.88
C ALA A 98 -2.79 -7.19 -4.10
N ALA A 99 -2.22 -8.21 -4.74
CA ALA A 99 -0.79 -8.23 -5.09
C ALA A 99 -0.41 -7.04 -5.98
N LEU A 100 -1.22 -6.72 -7.00
CA LEU A 100 -1.01 -5.54 -7.84
C LEU A 100 -1.04 -4.24 -7.02
N VAL A 101 -2.07 -4.06 -6.18
CA VAL A 101 -2.23 -2.85 -5.37
C VAL A 101 -1.08 -2.67 -4.40
N PHE A 102 -0.67 -3.75 -3.74
CA PHE A 102 0.44 -3.67 -2.77
C PHE A 102 1.78 -3.41 -3.46
N MET A 103 1.97 -3.90 -4.68
CA MET A 103 3.12 -3.53 -5.51
C MET A 103 3.09 -2.04 -5.87
N GLU A 104 1.97 -1.52 -6.37
CA GLU A 104 1.79 -0.09 -6.67
C GLU A 104 2.01 0.78 -5.42
N MET A 105 1.56 0.34 -4.23
CA MET A 105 1.84 1.03 -2.97
C MET A 105 3.32 1.05 -2.62
N GLN A 106 4.05 -0.06 -2.80
CA GLN A 106 5.50 -0.10 -2.56
C GLN A 106 6.24 0.84 -3.51
N GLU A 107 5.88 0.88 -4.78
CA GLU A 107 6.44 1.81 -5.77
C GLU A 107 6.18 3.27 -5.38
N ALA A 108 5.04 3.55 -4.74
CA ALA A 108 4.68 4.87 -4.22
C ALA A 108 5.31 5.19 -2.84
N GLY A 109 6.10 4.28 -2.25
CA GLY A 109 6.83 4.50 -0.99
C GLY A 109 6.07 4.09 0.28
N TYR A 110 5.01 3.31 0.17
CA TYR A 110 4.35 2.72 1.33
C TYR A 110 5.06 1.41 1.75
N ALA A 111 5.20 1.21 3.06
CA ALA A 111 5.80 0.00 3.65
C ALA A 111 4.84 -0.78 4.56
N ALA A 112 3.67 -0.24 4.83
CA ALA A 112 2.64 -0.89 5.60
C ALA A 112 1.25 -0.50 5.09
N VAL A 113 0.29 -1.39 5.25
CA VAL A 113 -1.10 -1.16 4.87
C VAL A 113 -2.05 -1.75 5.90
N GLY A 114 -3.08 -1.00 6.27
CA GLY A 114 -4.28 -1.49 6.96
C GLY A 114 -5.36 -1.75 5.91
N GLU A 115 -5.50 -2.99 5.51
CA GLU A 115 -6.44 -3.42 4.49
C GLU A 115 -7.75 -3.87 5.11
N PHE A 116 -8.88 -3.43 4.55
CA PHE A 116 -10.19 -4.01 4.79
C PHE A 116 -10.75 -4.55 3.46
N HIS A 117 -10.64 -5.87 3.27
CA HIS A 117 -10.89 -6.51 1.97
C HIS A 117 -12.37 -6.71 1.63
N TYR A 118 -13.30 -6.54 2.55
CA TYR A 118 -14.76 -6.73 2.39
C TYR A 118 -15.22 -8.16 2.12
N VAL A 119 -14.39 -9.04 1.57
CA VAL A 119 -14.79 -10.33 1.01
C VAL A 119 -14.75 -11.42 2.08
N HIS A 120 -15.84 -11.55 2.84
CA HIS A 120 -15.99 -12.57 3.88
C HIS A 120 -16.91 -13.71 3.45
N HIS A 121 -17.57 -13.56 2.28
CA HIS A 121 -18.57 -14.49 1.78
C HIS A 121 -18.30 -14.86 0.34
N GLN A 122 -18.65 -16.08 -0.02
CA GLN A 122 -18.60 -16.57 -1.38
C GLN A 122 -19.66 -15.88 -2.25
N PRO A 123 -19.49 -15.87 -3.59
CA PRO A 123 -20.58 -15.53 -4.49
C PRO A 123 -21.84 -16.34 -4.13
N GLY A 124 -22.96 -15.64 -3.90
CA GLY A 124 -24.19 -16.28 -3.42
C GLY A 124 -24.44 -16.16 -1.92
N GLY A 125 -23.48 -15.71 -1.13
CA GLY A 125 -23.68 -15.26 0.25
C GLY A 125 -23.28 -16.24 1.35
N ASP A 126 -22.80 -17.44 1.03
CA ASP A 126 -22.27 -18.37 2.02
C ASP A 126 -20.92 -17.87 2.55
N ALA A 127 -20.66 -17.97 3.85
CA ALA A 127 -19.38 -17.59 4.42
C ALA A 127 -18.26 -18.52 3.94
N TYR A 128 -17.05 -17.97 3.78
CA TYR A 128 -15.84 -18.79 3.63
C TYR A 128 -15.55 -19.55 4.92
N ALA A 129 -14.86 -20.69 4.80
CA ALA A 129 -14.49 -21.51 5.97
C ALA A 129 -13.61 -20.73 6.95
N ASP A 130 -12.70 -19.91 6.42
CA ASP A 130 -11.98 -18.87 7.16
C ASP A 130 -12.27 -17.51 6.52
N ILE A 131 -13.04 -16.69 7.22
CA ILE A 131 -13.45 -15.36 6.73
C ILE A 131 -12.33 -14.32 6.74
N ALA A 132 -11.18 -14.66 7.27
CA ALA A 132 -10.02 -13.78 7.39
C ALA A 132 -8.85 -14.22 6.48
N GLU A 133 -8.99 -15.31 5.75
CA GLU A 133 -7.91 -15.88 4.91
C GLU A 133 -7.75 -15.16 3.55
N LEU A 134 -8.71 -14.36 3.13
CA LEU A 134 -8.72 -13.71 1.81
C LEU A 134 -7.98 -12.38 1.78
#